data_dbffafdd65eb758b3a96a0e6fb80991e
#
_entry.id   dbffafdd65eb758b3a96a0e6fb80991e
#
_cell.length_a   1.000
_cell.length_b   1.000
_cell.length_c   1.000
_cell.angle_alpha   90.00
_cell.angle_beta   90.00
_cell.angle_gamma   90.00
#
_symmetry.space_group_name_H-M   'P 1'
#
loop_
_entity.id
_entity.type
_entity.pdbx_description
1 polymer ?
#
loop_
_entity_poly.entity_id
_entity_poly.type
_entity_poly.pdbx_seq_one_letter_code
_entity_poly.pdbx_strand_id
1 'polypeptide(L)'
;MLPYLTDYENDRRLFRPRMVNAILALLPFMVLYRATELWFSDMYWFDYMKQGHYGLMWAGLCLLSVRKPRFALVAAYGDAAAIVIASFTGDALREYNKLTATPEDYIKSCEGKLAHHAPWIWIQLFFTVIVLYVAYARQIEPRIKARRERRGK
;
A
#
# COMPACT_ATOMS: atom_id res chain seq x y z
N MET A 1 -0.04 -2.76 -44.91
CA MET A 1 -0.50 -3.38 -43.67
C MET A 1 -0.41 -2.30 -42.58
N LEU A 2 -1.56 -1.89 -42.00
CA LEU A 2 -1.62 -0.77 -41.09
C LEU A 2 -1.05 -1.17 -39.71
N PRO A 3 -0.07 -0.49 -39.15
CA PRO A 3 0.55 -0.83 -37.85
C PRO A 3 -0.42 -0.76 -36.67
N TYR A 4 -1.56 -0.09 -36.83
CA TYR A 4 -2.60 0.06 -35.81
C TYR A 4 -3.35 -1.23 -35.42
N LEU A 5 -3.42 -2.22 -36.31
CA LEU A 5 -4.15 -3.47 -36.03
C LEU A 5 -3.36 -4.45 -35.16
N THR A 6 -2.04 -4.42 -35.24
CA THR A 6 -1.16 -5.24 -34.37
C THR A 6 -1.14 -4.76 -32.92
N ASP A 7 -1.30 -3.46 -32.69
CA ASP A 7 -1.38 -2.90 -31.35
C ASP A 7 -2.70 -3.27 -30.67
N TYR A 8 -3.81 -3.33 -31.39
CA TYR A 8 -5.12 -3.65 -30.84
C TYR A 8 -5.25 -5.13 -30.41
N GLU A 9 -4.70 -6.07 -31.17
CA GLU A 9 -4.66 -7.49 -30.79
C GLU A 9 -3.73 -7.74 -29.59
N ASN A 10 -2.59 -7.06 -29.53
CA ASN A 10 -1.70 -7.07 -28.38
C ASN A 10 -2.36 -6.46 -27.14
N ASP A 11 -3.13 -5.40 -27.29
CA ASP A 11 -3.86 -4.76 -26.20
C ASP A 11 -4.97 -5.66 -25.63
N ARG A 12 -5.69 -6.42 -26.47
CA ARG A 12 -6.68 -7.42 -26.01
C ARG A 12 -6.04 -8.55 -25.22
N ARG A 13 -4.91 -9.08 -25.65
CA ARG A 13 -4.17 -10.14 -24.94
C ARG A 13 -3.62 -9.66 -23.59
N LEU A 14 -3.29 -8.39 -23.47
CA LEU A 14 -2.79 -7.77 -22.23
C LEU A 14 -3.91 -7.25 -21.33
N PHE A 15 -5.12 -7.02 -21.84
CA PHE A 15 -6.24 -6.48 -21.09
C PHE A 15 -6.67 -7.40 -19.94
N ARG A 16 -6.81 -8.70 -20.21
CA ARG A 16 -7.24 -9.70 -19.22
C ARG A 16 -6.29 -9.80 -18.02
N PRO A 17 -4.97 -9.94 -18.19
CA PRO A 17 -4.05 -9.95 -17.04
C PRO A 17 -3.97 -8.60 -16.32
N ARG A 18 -4.18 -7.48 -16.99
CA ARG A 18 -4.24 -6.15 -16.36
C ARG A 18 -5.45 -6.00 -15.45
N MET A 19 -6.63 -6.45 -15.90
CA MET A 19 -7.84 -6.46 -15.07
C MET A 19 -7.70 -7.37 -13.85
N VAL A 20 -7.16 -8.56 -14.03
CA VAL A 20 -6.89 -9.48 -12.91
C VAL A 20 -5.98 -8.83 -11.86
N ASN A 21 -4.92 -8.17 -12.29
CA ASN A 21 -4.01 -7.46 -11.38
C ASN A 21 -4.69 -6.28 -10.66
N ALA A 22 -5.58 -5.56 -11.34
CA ALA A 22 -6.35 -4.48 -10.71
C ALA A 22 -7.30 -5.03 -9.63
N ILE A 23 -7.97 -6.16 -9.91
CA ILE A 23 -8.83 -6.84 -8.93
C ILE A 23 -7.99 -7.37 -7.75
N LEU A 24 -6.84 -7.99 -8.01
CA LEU A 24 -5.94 -8.45 -6.96
C LEU A 24 -5.41 -7.30 -6.09
N ALA A 25 -5.18 -6.13 -6.68
CA ALA A 25 -4.78 -4.94 -5.94
C ALA A 25 -5.92 -4.36 -5.06
N LEU A 26 -7.18 -4.65 -5.37
CA LEU A 26 -8.34 -4.26 -4.56
C LEU A 26 -8.48 -5.11 -3.29
N LEU A 27 -8.13 -6.40 -3.37
CA LEU A 27 -8.39 -7.36 -2.28
C LEU A 27 -7.90 -6.90 -0.90
N PRO A 28 -6.64 -6.42 -0.72
CA PRO A 28 -6.17 -6.02 0.60
C PRO A 28 -7.00 -4.87 1.18
N PHE A 29 -7.44 -3.91 0.38
CA PHE A 29 -8.28 -2.80 0.84
C PHE A 29 -9.70 -3.23 1.19
N MET A 30 -10.29 -4.18 0.45
CA MET A 30 -11.58 -4.76 0.80
C MET A 30 -11.50 -5.52 2.13
N VAL A 31 -10.44 -6.30 2.33
CA VAL A 31 -10.22 -7.02 3.59
C VAL A 31 -10.04 -6.03 4.74
N LEU A 32 -9.22 -4.99 4.57
CA LEU A 32 -9.03 -3.97 5.59
C LEU A 32 -10.31 -3.20 5.91
N TYR A 33 -11.10 -2.85 4.89
CA TYR A 33 -12.38 -2.18 5.09
C TYR A 33 -13.31 -3.02 5.96
N ARG A 34 -13.45 -4.33 5.64
CA ARG A 34 -14.28 -5.25 6.42
C ARG A 34 -13.70 -5.52 7.81
N ALA A 35 -12.41 -5.67 7.95
CA ALA A 35 -11.76 -5.84 9.23
C ALA A 35 -11.95 -4.61 10.14
N THR A 36 -11.84 -3.41 9.57
CA THR A 36 -12.13 -2.16 10.29
C THR A 36 -13.57 -2.13 10.77
N GLU A 37 -14.52 -2.50 9.93
CA GLU A 37 -15.94 -2.48 10.28
C GLU A 37 -16.28 -3.47 11.40
N LEU A 38 -15.67 -4.66 11.39
CA LEU A 38 -16.02 -5.74 12.31
C LEU A 38 -15.21 -5.72 13.62
N TRP A 39 -13.95 -5.30 13.58
CA TRP A 39 -13.04 -5.52 14.70
C TRP A 39 -12.22 -4.30 15.13
N PHE A 40 -12.04 -3.30 14.27
CA PHE A 40 -11.09 -2.21 14.50
C PHE A 40 -11.73 -0.82 14.34
N SER A 41 -13.05 -0.71 14.55
CA SER A 41 -13.78 0.57 14.45
C SER A 41 -13.29 1.63 15.46
N ASP A 42 -12.74 1.19 16.59
CA ASP A 42 -12.27 2.08 17.66
C ASP A 42 -10.83 2.59 17.43
N MET A 43 -10.14 2.03 16.44
CA MET A 43 -8.78 2.45 16.12
C MET A 43 -8.79 3.62 15.14
N TYR A 44 -8.23 4.76 15.59
CA TYR A 44 -8.27 6.02 14.84
C TYR A 44 -7.84 5.89 13.37
N TRP A 45 -6.71 5.23 13.11
CA TRP A 45 -6.17 5.19 11.75
C TRP A 45 -6.97 4.29 10.82
N PHE A 46 -7.49 3.19 11.31
CA PHE A 46 -8.39 2.34 10.54
C PHE A 46 -9.70 3.04 10.21
N ASP A 47 -10.31 3.72 11.19
CA ASP A 47 -11.55 4.45 10.96
C ASP A 47 -11.36 5.60 9.96
N TYR A 48 -10.28 6.37 10.11
CA TYR A 48 -9.92 7.43 9.15
C TYR A 48 -9.77 6.87 7.73
N MET A 49 -9.05 5.76 7.55
CA MET A 49 -8.85 5.14 6.23
C MET A 49 -10.16 4.61 5.63
N LYS A 50 -11.09 4.13 6.45
CA LYS A 50 -12.41 3.65 6.02
C LYS A 50 -13.25 4.78 5.40
N GLN A 51 -13.10 6.02 5.82
CA GLN A 51 -13.87 7.17 5.37
C GLN A 51 -13.61 7.59 3.89
N GLY A 52 -13.18 6.66 3.06
CA GLY A 52 -13.02 6.82 1.61
C GLY A 52 -11.57 6.72 1.11
N HIS A 53 -10.58 6.72 2.01
CA HIS A 53 -9.17 6.69 1.63
C HIS A 53 -8.75 5.35 1.01
N TYR A 54 -9.30 4.22 1.44
CA TYR A 54 -9.10 2.92 0.78
C TYR A 54 -9.52 2.94 -0.69
N GLY A 55 -10.65 3.58 -0.99
CA GLY A 55 -11.13 3.73 -2.37
C GLY A 55 -10.22 4.59 -3.25
N LEU A 56 -9.73 5.70 -2.71
CA LEU A 56 -8.80 6.59 -3.42
C LEU A 56 -7.46 5.91 -3.70
N MET A 57 -6.91 5.18 -2.73
CA MET A 57 -5.67 4.44 -2.90
C MET A 57 -5.83 3.34 -3.95
N TRP A 58 -6.90 2.57 -3.87
CA TRP A 58 -7.18 1.57 -4.90
C TRP A 58 -7.32 2.19 -6.30
N ALA A 59 -8.04 3.31 -6.45
CA ALA A 59 -8.19 3.98 -7.73
C ALA A 59 -6.84 4.39 -8.32
N GLY A 60 -5.96 4.97 -7.51
CA GLY A 60 -4.59 5.31 -7.90
C GLY A 60 -3.78 4.08 -8.35
N LEU A 61 -3.89 2.97 -7.61
CA LEU A 61 -3.20 1.72 -7.93
C LEU A 61 -3.79 1.02 -9.16
N CYS A 62 -5.09 1.15 -9.42
CA CYS A 62 -5.70 0.70 -10.68
C CYS A 62 -5.09 1.39 -11.90
N LEU A 63 -4.97 2.71 -11.85
CA LEU A 63 -4.32 3.48 -12.93
C LEU A 63 -2.86 3.04 -13.12
N LEU A 64 -2.17 2.78 -12.03
CA LEU A 64 -0.79 2.32 -12.06
C LEU A 64 -0.68 0.89 -12.61
N SER A 65 -1.64 0.02 -12.35
CA SER A 65 -1.66 -1.39 -12.78
C SER A 65 -1.72 -1.55 -14.29
N VAL A 66 -2.28 -0.56 -15.00
CA VAL A 66 -2.32 -0.54 -16.46
C VAL A 66 -0.92 -0.51 -17.06
N ARG A 67 -0.01 0.26 -16.47
CA ARG A 67 1.37 0.42 -16.99
C ARG A 67 2.38 -0.48 -16.29
N LYS A 68 2.24 -0.69 -14.99
CA LYS A 68 3.21 -1.41 -14.13
C LYS A 68 2.51 -2.36 -13.18
N PRO A 69 1.90 -3.47 -13.67
CA PRO A 69 1.03 -4.33 -12.86
C PRO A 69 1.72 -4.95 -11.64
N ARG A 70 2.98 -5.36 -11.76
CA ARG A 70 3.75 -5.92 -10.63
C ARG A 70 4.01 -4.87 -9.55
N PHE A 71 4.35 -3.66 -9.96
CA PHE A 71 4.55 -2.55 -9.03
C PHE A 71 3.26 -2.19 -8.29
N ALA A 72 2.13 -2.13 -9.01
CA ALA A 72 0.83 -1.85 -8.42
C ALA A 72 0.43 -2.88 -7.36
N LEU A 73 0.68 -4.18 -7.59
CA LEU A 73 0.43 -5.22 -6.59
C LEU A 73 1.32 -5.05 -5.37
N VAL A 74 2.62 -4.87 -5.55
CA VAL A 74 3.54 -4.66 -4.41
C VAL A 74 3.17 -3.42 -3.62
N ALA A 75 2.79 -2.33 -4.31
CA ALA A 75 2.34 -1.10 -3.66
C ALA A 75 1.02 -1.33 -2.89
N ALA A 76 0.04 -2.06 -3.45
CA ALA A 76 -1.22 -2.33 -2.78
C ALA A 76 -1.07 -3.15 -1.49
N TYR A 77 -0.32 -4.25 -1.56
CA TYR A 77 -0.09 -5.10 -0.39
C TYR A 77 0.86 -4.45 0.62
N GLY A 78 1.86 -3.72 0.14
CA GLY A 78 2.77 -2.95 1.00
C GLY A 78 2.06 -1.81 1.72
N ASP A 79 1.15 -1.11 1.04
CA ASP A 79 0.33 -0.05 1.63
C ASP A 79 -0.63 -0.63 2.69
N ALA A 80 -1.32 -1.71 2.37
CA ALA A 80 -2.19 -2.39 3.33
C ALA A 80 -1.43 -2.86 4.58
N ALA A 81 -0.25 -3.45 4.41
CA ALA A 81 0.60 -3.83 5.52
C ALA A 81 1.07 -2.62 6.34
N ALA A 82 1.45 -1.53 5.67
CA ALA A 82 1.85 -0.29 6.32
C ALA A 82 0.70 0.32 7.14
N ILE A 83 -0.55 0.28 6.63
CA ILE A 83 -1.74 0.74 7.36
C ILE A 83 -1.92 -0.08 8.64
N VAL A 84 -1.85 -1.41 8.55
CA VAL A 84 -1.99 -2.31 9.72
C VAL A 84 -0.92 -2.01 10.76
N ILE A 85 0.34 -2.01 10.37
CA ILE A 85 1.46 -1.75 11.29
C ILE A 85 1.34 -0.36 11.92
N ALA A 86 1.03 0.66 11.11
CA ALA A 86 0.88 2.03 11.59
C ALA A 86 -0.27 2.21 12.57
N SER A 87 -1.40 1.51 12.35
CA SER A 87 -2.54 1.54 13.25
C SER A 87 -2.16 1.02 14.63
N PHE A 88 -1.66 -0.20 14.71
CA PHE A 88 -1.29 -0.81 16.00
C PHE A 88 -0.12 -0.08 16.68
N THR A 89 0.91 0.29 15.92
CA THR A 89 2.08 0.97 16.50
C THR A 89 1.71 2.40 16.94
N GLY A 90 0.90 3.10 16.16
CA GLY A 90 0.46 4.45 16.48
C GLY A 90 -0.40 4.51 17.74
N ASP A 91 -1.32 3.57 17.90
CA ASP A 91 -2.16 3.47 19.10
C ASP A 91 -1.35 3.05 20.32
N ALA A 92 -0.46 2.04 20.18
CA ALA A 92 0.43 1.63 21.26
C ALA A 92 1.34 2.78 21.73
N LEU A 93 1.88 3.55 20.80
CA LEU A 93 2.71 4.71 21.12
C LEU A 93 1.91 5.80 21.84
N ARG A 94 0.68 6.04 21.43
CA ARG A 94 -0.21 6.99 22.08
C ARG A 94 -0.54 6.57 23.50
N GLU A 95 -0.87 5.30 23.71
CA GLU A 95 -1.12 4.77 25.07
C GLU A 95 0.13 4.87 25.96
N TYR A 96 1.30 4.53 25.44
CA TYR A 96 2.55 4.73 26.16
C TYR A 96 2.79 6.18 26.53
N ASN A 97 2.55 7.12 25.61
CA ASN A 97 2.73 8.56 25.84
C ASN A 97 1.75 9.12 26.87
N LYS A 98 0.54 8.57 27.01
CA LYS A 98 -0.41 8.96 28.05
C LYS A 98 0.14 8.73 29.47
N LEU A 99 0.98 7.71 29.67
CA LEU A 99 1.59 7.43 30.97
C LEU A 99 2.55 8.52 31.45
N THR A 100 3.10 9.29 30.52
CA THR A 100 4.09 10.35 30.78
C THR A 100 3.55 11.74 30.42
N ALA A 101 2.27 11.85 30.10
CA ALA A 101 1.63 13.09 29.67
C ALA A 101 1.40 14.03 30.87
N THR A 102 1.66 15.31 30.65
CA THR A 102 1.35 16.40 31.58
C THR A 102 -0.06 16.95 31.32
N PRO A 103 -0.67 17.70 32.26
CA PRO A 103 -1.97 18.35 32.01
C PRO A 103 -1.96 19.26 30.77
N GLU A 104 -0.85 19.88 30.44
CA GLU A 104 -0.69 20.71 29.23
C GLU A 104 -0.73 19.88 27.94
N ASP A 105 -0.21 18.66 27.96
CA ASP A 105 -0.26 17.72 26.83
C ASP A 105 -1.71 17.33 26.50
N TYR A 106 -2.58 17.25 27.51
CA TYR A 106 -4.01 16.95 27.28
C TYR A 106 -4.78 18.14 26.70
N ILE A 107 -4.38 19.37 26.99
CA ILE A 107 -4.96 20.57 26.36
C ILE A 107 -4.61 20.60 24.87
N LYS A 108 -3.42 20.14 24.49
CA LYS A 108 -2.92 20.06 23.12
C LYS A 108 -3.01 18.65 22.55
N SER A 109 -4.11 17.94 22.84
CA SER A 109 -4.25 16.50 22.51
C SER A 109 -4.09 16.13 21.02
N CYS A 110 -4.22 17.09 20.10
CA CYS A 110 -4.00 16.88 18.67
C CYS A 110 -2.57 17.17 18.23
N GLU A 111 -1.69 17.67 19.12
CA GLU A 111 -0.32 18.05 18.86
C GLU A 111 0.63 17.42 19.88
N GLY A 112 1.90 17.31 19.53
CA GLY A 112 2.92 16.83 20.45
C GLY A 112 2.82 15.35 20.81
N LYS A 113 2.98 15.01 22.10
CA LYS A 113 3.06 13.62 22.58
C LYS A 113 1.80 12.81 22.38
N LEU A 114 0.62 13.43 22.48
CA LEU A 114 -0.69 12.76 22.37
C LEU A 114 -1.26 12.79 20.94
N ALA A 115 -0.53 13.34 19.99
CA ALA A 115 -0.89 13.29 18.59
C ALA A 115 -0.96 11.85 18.05
N HIS A 116 -1.79 11.64 17.05
CA HIS A 116 -1.82 10.36 16.36
C HIS A 116 -0.62 10.20 15.43
N HIS A 117 0.32 9.35 15.80
CA HIS A 117 1.54 9.09 15.04
C HIS A 117 1.34 8.12 13.86
N ALA A 118 0.22 7.43 13.79
CA ALA A 118 -0.09 6.47 12.72
C ALA A 118 0.10 7.00 11.29
N PRO A 119 -0.34 8.23 10.93
CA PRO A 119 -0.12 8.76 9.58
C PRO A 119 1.36 8.84 9.19
N TRP A 120 2.22 9.28 10.11
CA TRP A 120 3.65 9.40 9.86
C TRP A 120 4.34 8.04 9.74
N ILE A 121 3.98 7.10 10.60
CA ILE A 121 4.49 5.73 10.55
C ILE A 121 4.06 5.07 9.23
N TRP A 122 2.81 5.22 8.83
CA TRP A 122 2.31 4.72 7.56
C TRP A 122 3.08 5.28 6.37
N ILE A 123 3.26 6.59 6.27
CA ILE A 123 4.01 7.23 5.19
C ILE A 123 5.42 6.63 5.10
N GLN A 124 6.14 6.54 6.22
CA GLN A 124 7.51 6.03 6.25
C GLN A 124 7.58 4.57 5.80
N LEU A 125 6.67 3.72 6.28
CA LEU A 125 6.60 2.31 5.90
C LEU A 125 6.27 2.13 4.43
N PHE A 126 5.27 2.85 3.94
CA PHE A 126 4.87 2.78 2.54
C PHE A 126 6.01 3.21 1.61
N PHE A 127 6.65 4.33 1.86
CA PHE A 127 7.83 4.76 1.09
C PHE A 127 8.97 3.76 1.17
N THR A 128 9.21 3.15 2.32
CA THR A 128 10.22 2.10 2.47
C THR A 128 9.94 0.92 1.55
N VAL A 129 8.70 0.45 1.48
CA VAL A 129 8.28 -0.63 0.55
C VAL A 129 8.56 -0.24 -0.91
N ILE A 130 8.22 0.99 -1.29
CA ILE A 130 8.45 1.48 -2.65
C ILE A 130 9.96 1.52 -2.98
N VAL A 131 10.78 2.05 -2.09
CA VAL A 131 12.24 2.14 -2.27
C VAL A 131 12.86 0.74 -2.39
N LEU A 132 12.47 -0.19 -1.51
CA LEU A 132 12.94 -1.57 -1.54
C LEU A 132 12.54 -2.28 -2.84
N TYR A 133 11.31 -2.07 -3.31
CA TYR A 133 10.89 -2.64 -4.61
C TYR A 133 11.70 -2.07 -5.78
N VAL A 134 11.92 -0.76 -5.82
CA VAL A 134 12.72 -0.13 -6.88
C VAL A 134 14.16 -0.63 -6.85
N ALA A 135 14.75 -0.75 -5.67
CA ALA A 135 16.10 -1.30 -5.52
C ALA A 135 16.15 -2.77 -5.99
N TYR A 136 15.17 -3.59 -5.60
CA TYR A 136 15.04 -4.97 -6.07
C TYR A 136 14.92 -5.05 -7.61
N ALA A 137 14.02 -4.26 -8.20
CA ALA A 137 13.79 -4.28 -9.64
C ALA A 137 15.02 -3.84 -10.44
N ARG A 138 15.81 -2.89 -9.91
CA ARG A 138 17.01 -2.39 -10.58
C ARG A 138 18.23 -3.29 -10.42
N GLN A 139 18.43 -3.89 -9.25
CA GLN A 139 19.67 -4.58 -8.91
C GLN A 139 19.57 -6.10 -8.98
N ILE A 140 18.45 -6.66 -8.52
CA ILE A 140 18.31 -8.11 -8.30
C ILE A 140 17.61 -8.80 -9.47
N GLU A 141 16.51 -8.23 -9.97
CA GLU A 141 15.74 -8.85 -11.06
C GLU A 141 16.58 -9.12 -12.33
N PRO A 142 17.43 -8.19 -12.80
CA PRO A 142 18.30 -8.44 -13.96
C PRO A 142 19.30 -9.58 -13.73
N ARG A 143 19.85 -9.68 -12.51
CA ARG A 143 20.79 -10.74 -12.15
C ARG A 143 20.13 -12.12 -12.11
N ILE A 144 18.90 -12.20 -11.63
CA ILE A 144 18.12 -13.45 -11.61
C ILE A 144 17.80 -13.89 -13.04
N LYS A 145 17.38 -12.97 -13.91
CA LYS A 145 17.11 -13.25 -15.34
C LYS A 145 18.35 -13.80 -16.04
N ALA A 146 19.48 -13.12 -15.89
CA ALA A 146 20.74 -13.55 -16.47
C ALA A 146 21.20 -14.94 -15.99
N ARG A 147 20.97 -15.28 -14.71
CA ARG A 147 21.27 -16.63 -14.18
C ARG A 147 20.34 -17.71 -14.75
N ARG A 148 19.06 -17.40 -14.95
CA ARG A 148 18.10 -18.36 -15.55
C ARG A 148 18.43 -18.66 -17.00
N GLU A 149 18.80 -17.65 -17.77
CA GLU A 149 19.20 -17.80 -19.17
C GLU A 149 20.47 -18.66 -19.32
N ARG A 150 21.42 -18.55 -18.37
CA ARG A 150 22.63 -19.40 -18.35
C ARG A 150 22.37 -20.85 -17.98
N ARG A 151 21.31 -21.12 -17.21
CA ARG A 151 20.94 -22.50 -16.80
C ARG A 151 20.04 -23.21 -17.80
N GLY A 152 19.41 -22.47 -18.71
CA GLY A 152 18.55 -23.03 -19.76
C GLY A 152 19.27 -23.34 -21.06
N LYS A 153 20.56 -23.04 -21.15
CA LYS A 153 21.49 -23.46 -22.21
C LYS A 153 22.34 -24.63 -21.75
#